data_47340040c22914e87062dbbdcb9636f7
#
_entry.id   47340040c22914e87062dbbdcb9636f7
#
_cell.length_a   1.000
_cell.length_b   1.000
_cell.length_c   1.000
_cell.angle_alpha   90.00
_cell.angle_beta   90.00
_cell.angle_gamma   90.00
#
_symmetry.space_group_name_H-M   'P 1'
#
loop_
_entity.id
_entity.type
_entity.pdbx_description
1 polymer ?
#
loop_
_entity_poly.entity_id
_entity_poly.type
_entity_poly.pdbx_seq_one_letter_code
_entity_poly.pdbx_strand_id
1 'polypeptide(L)'
;MKNIALIDNHDSFTYNIKHLIEQTGSGVDVFDSLSLDINLLDNYQKLIIGPGPGLPLDYPNITSLLEKYAQTKSILGICLGHQAIAQYFGAQLYNLNDVFHGITSLLSVDNSNVLFHEMPSKIPVGRYHS
;
A
#
# COMPACT_ATOMS: atom_id res chain seq x y z
N MET A 1 -13.21 -11.21 14.47
CA MET A 1 -13.11 -9.74 14.42
C MET A 1 -12.18 -9.37 13.28
N LYS A 2 -12.63 -8.49 12.41
CA LYS A 2 -11.79 -8.00 11.31
C LYS A 2 -10.91 -6.87 11.82
N ASN A 3 -9.59 -7.01 11.68
CA ASN A 3 -8.62 -6.07 12.23
C ASN A 3 -7.96 -5.21 11.16
N ILE A 4 -8.18 -5.51 9.89
CA ILE A 4 -7.51 -4.90 8.75
C ILE A 4 -8.55 -4.22 7.87
N ALA A 5 -8.32 -2.96 7.54
CA ALA A 5 -9.03 -2.26 6.49
C ALA A 5 -8.11 -2.15 5.28
N LEU A 6 -8.59 -2.61 4.12
CA LEU A 6 -7.91 -2.49 2.84
C LEU A 6 -8.60 -1.38 2.04
N ILE A 7 -7.85 -0.37 1.68
CA ILE A 7 -8.35 0.77 0.92
C ILE A 7 -8.15 0.49 -0.57
N ASP A 8 -9.26 0.37 -1.27
CA ASP A 8 -9.30 0.11 -2.71
C ASP A 8 -9.21 1.41 -3.50
N ASN A 9 -8.13 1.58 -4.23
CA ASN A 9 -7.90 2.70 -5.14
C ASN A 9 -8.28 2.34 -6.59
N HIS A 10 -9.32 1.54 -6.77
CA HIS A 10 -9.86 1.14 -8.08
C HIS A 10 -8.84 0.36 -8.93
N ASP A 11 -8.15 -0.58 -8.29
CA ASP A 11 -7.19 -1.47 -8.94
C ASP A 11 -7.71 -2.90 -9.02
N SER A 12 -7.42 -3.59 -10.13
CA SER A 12 -7.84 -4.98 -10.33
C SER A 12 -7.18 -5.96 -9.34
N PHE A 13 -6.03 -5.61 -8.75
CA PHE A 13 -5.32 -6.44 -7.79
C PHE A 13 -5.84 -6.32 -6.35
N THR A 14 -6.76 -5.41 -6.05
CA THR A 14 -7.26 -5.20 -4.68
C THR A 14 -7.79 -6.50 -4.07
N TYR A 15 -8.57 -7.26 -4.81
CA TYR A 15 -9.15 -8.51 -4.30
C TYR A 15 -8.13 -9.65 -4.23
N ASN A 16 -7.06 -9.63 -5.02
CA ASN A 16 -5.93 -10.53 -4.85
C ASN A 16 -5.21 -10.26 -3.52
N ILE A 17 -5.02 -9.00 -3.18
CA ILE A 17 -4.45 -8.59 -1.89
C ILE A 17 -5.36 -9.04 -0.75
N LYS A 18 -6.68 -8.81 -0.88
CA LYS A 18 -7.67 -9.29 0.10
C LYS A 18 -7.53 -10.79 0.33
N HIS A 19 -7.47 -11.57 -0.74
CA HIS A 19 -7.33 -13.02 -0.66
C HIS A 19 -6.03 -13.44 0.05
N LEU A 20 -4.91 -12.81 -0.26
CA LEU A 20 -3.64 -13.06 0.43
C LEU A 20 -3.73 -12.78 1.93
N ILE A 21 -4.39 -11.69 2.32
CA ILE A 21 -4.61 -11.37 3.73
C ILE A 21 -5.44 -12.46 4.40
N GLU A 22 -6.53 -12.88 3.77
CA GLU A 22 -7.41 -13.94 4.30
C GLU A 22 -6.69 -15.28 4.46
N GLN A 23 -5.73 -15.59 3.59
CA GLN A 23 -4.88 -16.78 3.71
C GLN A 23 -4.00 -16.77 4.97
N THR A 24 -3.72 -15.61 5.53
CA THR A 24 -3.01 -15.51 6.82
C THR A 24 -3.90 -15.80 8.03
N GLY A 25 -5.18 -16.04 7.83
CA GLY A 25 -6.17 -16.18 8.88
C GLY A 25 -6.72 -14.85 9.41
N SER A 26 -6.34 -13.72 8.81
CA SER A 26 -6.78 -12.39 9.23
C SER A 26 -8.08 -11.99 8.52
N GLY A 27 -8.99 -11.35 9.25
CA GLY A 27 -10.17 -10.72 8.66
C GLY A 27 -9.84 -9.35 8.07
N VAL A 28 -10.41 -9.06 6.90
CA VAL A 28 -10.19 -7.80 6.19
C VAL A 28 -11.50 -7.29 5.59
N ASP A 29 -11.75 -5.98 5.73
CA ASP A 29 -12.80 -5.26 5.03
C ASP A 29 -12.20 -4.35 3.97
N VAL A 30 -12.88 -4.25 2.82
CA VAL A 30 -12.46 -3.40 1.70
C VAL A 30 -13.29 -2.14 1.69
N PHE A 31 -12.63 -1.00 1.56
CA PHE A 31 -13.25 0.33 1.48
C PHE A 31 -12.84 1.03 0.19
N ASP A 32 -13.81 1.55 -0.53
CA ASP A 32 -13.56 2.39 -1.71
C ASP A 32 -12.97 3.73 -1.27
N SER A 33 -11.77 4.07 -1.77
CA SER A 33 -11.06 5.28 -1.38
C SER A 33 -11.77 6.57 -1.76
N LEU A 34 -12.53 6.57 -2.85
CA LEU A 34 -13.21 7.79 -3.34
C LEU A 34 -14.48 8.12 -2.54
N SER A 35 -15.13 7.10 -1.98
CA SER A 35 -16.34 7.26 -1.17
C SER A 35 -16.13 7.04 0.34
N LEU A 36 -14.88 6.87 0.77
CA LEU A 36 -14.53 6.52 2.14
C LEU A 36 -14.90 7.61 3.14
N ASP A 37 -15.70 7.24 4.14
CA ASP A 37 -15.73 7.97 5.40
C ASP A 37 -14.57 7.47 6.28
N ILE A 38 -13.55 8.29 6.41
CA ILE A 38 -12.33 7.91 7.15
C ILE A 38 -12.60 7.58 8.63
N ASN A 39 -13.69 8.07 9.21
CA ASN A 39 -14.03 7.79 10.61
C ASN A 39 -14.41 6.33 10.83
N LEU A 40 -14.86 5.61 9.81
CA LEU A 40 -15.11 4.18 9.89
C LEU A 40 -13.84 3.39 10.22
N LEU A 41 -12.67 3.94 9.87
CA LEU A 41 -11.38 3.32 10.11
C LEU A 41 -10.95 3.37 11.59
N ASP A 42 -11.64 4.12 12.43
CA ASP A 42 -11.37 4.13 13.88
C ASP A 42 -11.44 2.73 14.49
N ASN A 43 -12.29 1.86 13.93
CA ASN A 43 -12.49 0.50 14.40
C ASN A 43 -11.41 -0.51 13.95
N TYR A 44 -10.45 -0.09 13.13
CA TYR A 44 -9.41 -0.96 12.60
C TYR A 44 -8.06 -0.60 13.17
N GLN A 45 -7.27 -1.60 13.53
CA GLN A 45 -5.92 -1.38 14.04
C GLN A 45 -4.87 -1.25 12.94
N LYS A 46 -5.11 -1.90 11.81
CA LYS A 46 -4.18 -1.97 10.69
C LYS A 46 -4.87 -1.51 9.41
N LEU A 47 -4.19 -0.67 8.67
CA LEU A 47 -4.67 -0.16 7.39
C LEU A 47 -3.71 -0.59 6.28
N ILE A 48 -4.27 -0.99 5.14
CA ILE A 48 -3.50 -1.23 3.93
C ILE A 48 -4.03 -0.29 2.86
N ILE A 49 -3.15 0.54 2.33
CA ILE A 49 -3.48 1.42 1.21
C ILE A 49 -3.02 0.72 -0.06
N GLY A 50 -3.97 0.33 -0.87
CA GLY A 50 -3.76 -0.52 -2.03
C GLY A 50 -3.19 0.22 -3.25
N PRO A 51 -2.87 -0.54 -4.31
CA PRO A 51 -2.50 0.02 -5.60
C PRO A 51 -3.67 0.76 -6.24
N GLY A 52 -3.38 1.56 -7.26
CA GLY A 52 -4.39 2.27 -8.03
C GLY A 52 -3.77 3.06 -9.18
N PRO A 53 -4.58 3.49 -10.14
CA PRO A 53 -4.14 4.32 -11.25
C PRO A 53 -3.90 5.77 -10.81
N GLY A 54 -3.10 6.49 -11.57
CA GLY A 54 -2.84 7.91 -11.34
C GLY A 54 -1.81 8.17 -10.24
N LEU A 55 -2.00 9.27 -9.55
CA LEU A 55 -1.10 9.78 -8.52
C LEU A 55 -1.81 9.84 -7.15
N PRO A 56 -1.06 9.81 -6.04
CA PRO A 56 -1.66 9.94 -4.71
C PRO A 56 -2.57 11.16 -4.53
N LEU A 57 -2.25 12.28 -5.18
CA LEU A 57 -3.06 13.51 -5.11
C LEU A 57 -4.45 13.37 -5.76
N ASP A 58 -4.66 12.37 -6.59
CA ASP A 58 -5.98 12.07 -7.17
C ASP A 58 -6.94 11.45 -6.14
N TYR A 59 -6.43 11.12 -4.95
CA TYR A 59 -7.16 10.43 -3.88
C TYR A 59 -7.12 11.24 -2.57
N PRO A 60 -7.90 12.32 -2.45
CA PRO A 60 -7.84 13.20 -1.28
C PRO A 60 -8.15 12.49 0.04
N ASN A 61 -8.98 11.44 0.03
CA ASN A 61 -9.26 10.65 1.23
C ASN A 61 -8.02 9.90 1.76
N ILE A 62 -7.07 9.54 0.89
CA ILE A 62 -5.80 8.92 1.31
C ILE A 62 -4.96 9.94 2.10
N THR A 63 -4.88 11.18 1.63
CA THR A 63 -4.20 12.25 2.36
C THR A 63 -4.81 12.44 3.74
N SER A 64 -6.14 12.58 3.82
CA SER A 64 -6.86 12.73 5.08
C SER A 64 -6.68 11.54 6.01
N LEU A 65 -6.65 10.32 5.46
CA LEU A 65 -6.37 9.09 6.21
C LEU A 65 -4.98 9.15 6.85
N LEU A 66 -3.96 9.53 6.08
CA LEU A 66 -2.60 9.62 6.58
C LEU A 66 -2.47 10.71 7.65
N GLU A 67 -3.07 11.89 7.44
CA GLU A 67 -3.09 12.96 8.44
C GLU A 67 -3.69 12.49 9.76
N LYS A 68 -4.76 11.71 9.71
CA LYS A 68 -5.45 11.24 10.92
C LYS A 68 -4.73 10.08 11.61
N TYR A 69 -4.19 9.13 10.85
CA TYR A 69 -3.80 7.82 11.40
C TYR A 69 -2.32 7.47 11.32
N ALA A 70 -1.49 8.24 10.61
CA ALA A 70 -0.09 7.86 10.39
C ALA A 70 0.71 7.68 11.69
N GLN A 71 0.32 8.38 12.77
CA GLN A 71 1.01 8.31 14.06
C GLN A 71 0.38 7.31 15.05
N THR A 72 -0.78 6.77 14.74
CA THR A 72 -1.58 6.00 15.70
C THR A 72 -1.90 4.57 15.25
N LYS A 73 -1.79 4.28 13.96
CA LYS A 73 -2.11 2.96 13.41
C LYS A 73 -0.93 2.40 12.61
N SER A 74 -0.89 1.08 12.48
CA SER A 74 0.03 0.42 11.55
C SER A 74 -0.52 0.54 10.13
N ILE A 75 0.24 1.15 9.24
CA ILE A 75 -0.18 1.40 7.85
C ILE A 75 0.84 0.79 6.89
N LEU A 76 0.37 -0.04 5.97
CA LEU A 76 1.14 -0.60 4.88
C LEU A 76 0.66 0.00 3.55
N GLY A 77 1.57 0.52 2.76
CA GLY A 77 1.27 1.01 1.40
C GLY A 77 1.78 0.07 0.32
N ILE A 78 0.96 -0.19 -0.69
CA ILE A 78 1.31 -1.00 -1.85
C ILE A 78 1.16 -0.16 -3.10
N CYS A 79 2.23 -0.04 -3.89
CA CYS A 79 2.28 0.76 -5.12
C CYS A 79 1.83 2.22 -4.88
N LEU A 80 0.66 2.62 -5.34
CA LEU A 80 0.09 3.95 -5.07
C LEU A 80 0.08 4.29 -3.58
N GLY A 81 -0.28 3.33 -2.73
CA GLY A 81 -0.27 3.51 -1.28
C GLY A 81 1.13 3.74 -0.72
N HIS A 82 2.14 3.05 -1.22
CA HIS A 82 3.54 3.29 -0.87
C HIS A 82 3.97 4.71 -1.27
N GLN A 83 3.61 5.14 -2.47
CA GLN A 83 3.90 6.49 -2.95
C GLN A 83 3.22 7.56 -2.09
N ALA A 84 1.97 7.34 -1.71
CA ALA A 84 1.23 8.26 -0.85
C ALA A 84 1.89 8.42 0.53
N ILE A 85 2.31 7.32 1.14
CA ILE A 85 3.04 7.35 2.42
C ILE A 85 4.36 8.09 2.27
N ALA A 86 5.12 7.80 1.22
CA ALA A 86 6.39 8.45 0.96
C ALA A 86 6.22 9.97 0.81
N GLN A 87 5.24 10.42 0.03
CA GLN A 87 4.96 11.86 -0.13
C GLN A 87 4.51 12.51 1.19
N TYR A 88 3.68 11.84 1.97
CA TYR A 88 3.24 12.34 3.27
C TYR A 88 4.43 12.64 4.20
N PHE A 89 5.47 11.80 4.15
CA PHE A 89 6.71 11.99 4.91
C PHE A 89 7.77 12.83 4.18
N GLY A 90 7.40 13.56 3.12
CA GLY A 90 8.25 14.56 2.48
C GLY A 90 9.05 14.08 1.26
N ALA A 91 8.85 12.84 0.79
CA ALA A 91 9.47 12.37 -0.43
C ALA A 91 8.82 13.01 -1.68
N GLN A 92 9.56 13.05 -2.77
CA GLN A 92 9.07 13.51 -4.05
C GLN A 92 8.96 12.35 -5.02
N LEU A 93 7.90 12.35 -5.82
CA LEU A 93 7.71 11.40 -6.92
C LEU A 93 8.28 11.99 -8.21
N TYR A 94 8.93 11.18 -8.99
CA TYR A 94 9.34 11.53 -10.35
C TYR A 94 9.24 10.33 -11.26
N ASN A 95 9.03 10.58 -12.55
CA ASN A 95 9.04 9.54 -13.56
C ASN A 95 10.47 9.18 -13.95
N LEU A 96 10.72 7.91 -14.18
CA LEU A 96 11.97 7.45 -14.76
C LEU A 96 12.01 7.83 -16.24
N ASN A 97 13.22 7.92 -16.81
CA ASN A 97 13.40 8.17 -18.26
C ASN A 97 12.86 7.01 -19.10
N ASP A 98 12.92 5.78 -18.57
CA ASP A 98 12.44 4.58 -19.23
C ASP A 98 11.22 4.02 -18.50
N VAL A 99 10.29 3.45 -19.27
CA VAL A 99 9.14 2.71 -18.74
C VAL A 99 9.55 1.25 -18.56
N PHE A 100 9.32 0.72 -17.36
CA PHE A 100 9.55 -0.68 -17.03
C PHE A 100 8.21 -1.44 -17.11
N HIS A 101 8.17 -2.49 -17.94
CA HIS A 101 7.00 -3.34 -18.08
C HIS A 101 7.42 -4.81 -18.21
N GLY A 102 7.22 -5.58 -17.15
CA GLY A 102 7.59 -6.98 -17.11
C GLY A 102 9.11 -7.22 -17.06
N ILE A 103 9.89 -6.25 -16.62
CA ILE A 103 11.35 -6.35 -16.49
C ILE A 103 11.69 -6.93 -15.11
N THR A 104 12.47 -7.99 -15.08
CA THR A 104 12.98 -8.56 -13.83
C THR A 104 14.20 -7.79 -13.36
N SER A 105 14.21 -7.42 -12.09
CA SER A 105 15.34 -6.80 -11.42
C SER A 105 15.62 -7.48 -10.08
N LEU A 106 16.87 -7.43 -9.61
CA LEU A 106 17.21 -7.87 -8.27
C LEU A 106 16.95 -6.73 -7.28
N LEU A 107 16.09 -7.00 -6.32
CA LEU A 107 15.85 -6.11 -5.19
C LEU A 107 16.81 -6.45 -4.06
N SER A 108 17.54 -5.45 -3.57
CA SER A 108 18.32 -5.57 -2.34
C SER A 108 17.38 -5.31 -1.15
N VAL A 109 17.36 -6.23 -0.22
CA VAL A 109 16.43 -6.23 0.92
C VAL A 109 17.23 -6.12 2.21
N ASP A 110 16.84 -5.19 3.06
CA ASP A 110 17.30 -5.14 4.44
C ASP A 110 16.47 -6.12 5.28
N ASN A 111 16.99 -7.35 5.42
CA ASN A 111 16.31 -8.40 6.17
C ASN A 111 16.40 -8.27 7.70
N SER A 112 17.06 -7.22 8.21
CA SER A 112 16.95 -6.82 9.60
C SER A 112 15.62 -6.08 9.89
N ASN A 113 14.97 -5.57 8.85
CA ASN A 113 13.68 -4.92 8.95
C ASN A 113 12.56 -5.95 9.14
N VAL A 114 11.58 -5.64 9.99
CA VAL A 114 10.48 -6.54 10.31
C VAL A 114 9.67 -6.98 9.09
N LEU A 115 9.53 -6.13 8.06
CA LEU A 115 8.81 -6.46 6.83
C LEU A 115 9.53 -7.54 5.99
N PHE A 116 10.85 -7.64 6.13
CA PHE A 116 11.68 -8.51 5.30
C PHE A 116 12.43 -9.57 6.12
N HIS A 117 12.01 -9.74 7.37
CA HIS A 117 12.60 -10.75 8.25
C HIS A 117 12.49 -12.14 7.63
N GLU A 118 13.57 -12.90 7.72
CA GLU A 118 13.71 -14.25 7.13
C GLU A 118 13.71 -14.29 5.58
N MET A 119 13.67 -13.14 4.90
CA MET A 119 13.81 -13.09 3.44
C MET A 119 15.28 -13.07 3.03
N PRO A 120 15.62 -13.60 1.84
CA PRO A 120 16.96 -13.44 1.27
C PRO A 120 17.31 -11.96 1.10
N SER A 121 18.60 -11.61 1.18
CA SER A 121 19.07 -10.24 1.00
C SER A 121 18.89 -9.71 -0.43
N LYS A 122 18.72 -10.59 -1.41
CA LYS A 122 18.43 -10.26 -2.81
C LYS A 122 17.28 -11.09 -3.32
N ILE A 123 16.28 -10.42 -3.92
CA ILE A 123 15.05 -11.04 -4.40
C ILE A 123 14.80 -10.57 -5.83
N PRO A 124 14.54 -11.50 -6.79
CA PRO A 124 14.08 -11.09 -8.11
C PRO A 124 12.64 -10.58 -8.03
N VAL A 125 12.39 -9.42 -8.64
CA VAL A 125 11.05 -8.81 -8.71
C VAL A 125 10.74 -8.37 -10.12
N GLY A 126 9.48 -8.45 -10.50
CA GLY A 126 8.97 -7.85 -11.74
C GLY A 126 8.69 -6.37 -11.56
N ARG A 127 9.14 -5.53 -12.49
CA ARG A 127 8.91 -4.09 -12.48
C ARG A 127 7.90 -3.70 -13.54
N TYR A 128 6.91 -2.88 -13.15
CA TYR A 128 5.81 -2.38 -13.98
C TYR A 128 5.54 -0.93 -13.61
N HIS A 129 6.49 -0.03 -13.92
CA HIS A 129 6.37 1.40 -13.56
C HIS A 129 7.18 2.29 -14.51
N SER A 130 6.89 3.58 -14.48
CA SER A 130 7.60 4.63 -15.22
C SER A 130 8.34 5.60 -14.31
#